data_7f167e4a91894f24483d6e4979796533
#
_entry.id   7f167e4a91894f24483d6e4979796533
#
_cell.length_a   1.000
_cell.length_b   1.000
_cell.length_c   1.000
_cell.angle_alpha   90.00
_cell.angle_beta   90.00
_cell.angle_gamma   90.00
#
_symmetry.space_group_name_H-M   'P 1'
#
loop_
_entity.id
_entity.type
_entity.pdbx_description
1 polymer ?
#
loop_
_entity_poly.entity_id
_entity_poly.type
_entity_poly.pdbx_seq_one_letter_code
_entity_poly.pdbx_strand_id
1 'polypeptide(L)'
;MEQYKTLKTPEQLLKCFEHEKGKRVNWESLWDDLAYYMVPLKEFYPSAAGERKYTHLLDTTAMTSCELLAGALHSMLSNPAGYFFNLTTGNYKLDQRDSVRLYLQEVVRILHDIINSSNFQTEVHEMYLSICGLGNSCMLIDEDENGVRF
;
A
#
# COMPACT_ATOMS: atom_id res chain seq x y z
N MET A 1 16.70 -8.44 -7.73
CA MET A 1 15.90 -7.79 -8.80
C MET A 1 16.37 -8.14 -10.22
N GLU A 2 17.62 -8.51 -10.46
CA GLU A 2 18.11 -8.88 -11.82
C GLU A 2 17.56 -10.21 -12.35
N GLN A 3 17.24 -11.17 -11.49
CA GLN A 3 16.77 -12.51 -11.90
C GLN A 3 15.43 -12.51 -12.66
N TYR A 4 14.59 -11.49 -12.49
CA TYR A 4 13.25 -11.45 -13.09
C TYR A 4 13.22 -10.83 -14.49
N LYS A 5 14.26 -10.12 -14.90
CA LYS A 5 14.33 -9.48 -16.23
C LYS A 5 14.44 -10.46 -17.40
N THR A 6 14.76 -11.72 -17.16
CA THR A 6 14.99 -12.75 -18.18
C THR A 6 13.92 -13.84 -18.26
N LEU A 7 12.85 -13.77 -17.45
CA LEU A 7 11.78 -14.76 -17.48
C LEU A 7 10.90 -14.56 -18.71
N LYS A 8 11.03 -15.48 -19.67
CA LYS A 8 10.34 -15.41 -20.97
C LYS A 8 9.16 -16.36 -21.10
N THR A 9 9.00 -17.33 -20.21
CA THR A 9 7.95 -18.35 -20.33
C THR A 9 7.04 -18.37 -19.08
N PRO A 10 5.72 -18.64 -19.26
CA PRO A 10 4.78 -18.75 -18.14
C PRO A 10 5.18 -19.81 -17.08
N GLU A 11 5.80 -20.91 -17.53
CA GLU A 11 6.27 -21.99 -16.67
C GLU A 11 7.42 -21.54 -15.75
N GLN A 12 8.32 -20.69 -16.25
CA GLN A 12 9.40 -20.11 -15.45
C GLN A 12 8.87 -19.14 -14.41
N LEU A 13 7.84 -18.37 -14.75
CA LEU A 13 7.16 -17.48 -13.80
C LEU A 13 6.47 -18.26 -12.68
N LEU A 14 5.78 -19.35 -13.02
CA LEU A 14 5.11 -20.21 -12.04
C LEU A 14 6.12 -20.83 -11.07
N LYS A 15 7.22 -21.40 -11.57
CA LYS A 15 8.29 -21.94 -10.71
C LYS A 15 8.90 -20.89 -9.79
N CYS A 16 9.08 -19.68 -10.31
CA CYS A 16 9.59 -18.58 -9.51
C CYS A 16 8.59 -18.19 -8.39
N PHE A 17 7.32 -18.11 -8.72
CA PHE A 17 6.25 -17.85 -7.76
C PHE A 17 6.20 -18.92 -6.65
N GLU A 18 6.24 -20.20 -7.01
CA GLU A 18 6.24 -21.32 -6.05
C GLU A 18 7.47 -21.27 -5.13
N HIS A 19 8.64 -20.94 -5.69
CA HIS A 19 9.87 -20.78 -4.91
C HIS A 19 9.77 -19.64 -3.90
N GLU A 20 9.29 -18.47 -4.32
CA GLU A 20 9.12 -17.31 -3.44
C GLU A 20 8.00 -17.54 -2.40
N LYS A 21 6.93 -18.23 -2.79
CA LYS A 21 5.88 -18.66 -1.85
C LYS A 21 6.44 -19.57 -0.77
N GLY A 22 7.33 -20.51 -1.13
CA GLY A 22 7.99 -21.40 -0.15
C GLY A 22 8.84 -20.64 0.88
N LYS A 23 9.46 -19.53 0.49
CA LYS A 23 10.22 -18.68 1.44
C LYS A 23 9.35 -17.94 2.44
N ARG A 24 8.09 -17.68 2.10
CA ARG A 24 7.14 -16.94 2.96
C ARG A 24 6.60 -17.76 4.12
N VAL A 25 6.62 -19.08 4.06
CA VAL A 25 5.99 -19.98 5.04
C VAL A 25 6.37 -19.61 6.48
N ASN A 26 7.63 -19.26 6.72
CA ASN A 26 8.10 -18.87 8.06
C ASN A 26 7.52 -17.53 8.55
N TRP A 27 7.14 -16.65 7.64
CA TRP A 27 6.54 -15.34 7.97
C TRP A 27 5.02 -15.44 8.12
N GLU A 28 4.39 -16.41 7.47
CA GLU A 28 2.94 -16.54 7.41
C GLU A 28 2.35 -16.76 8.81
N SER A 29 2.96 -17.62 9.64
CA SER A 29 2.51 -17.82 11.02
C SER A 29 2.66 -16.57 11.90
N LEU A 30 3.73 -15.79 11.69
CA LEU A 30 3.92 -14.53 12.39
C LEU A 30 2.87 -13.49 11.95
N TRP A 31 2.56 -13.42 10.66
CA TRP A 31 1.54 -12.51 10.16
C TRP A 31 0.14 -12.88 10.64
N ASP A 32 -0.16 -14.17 10.81
CA ASP A 32 -1.43 -14.60 11.40
C ASP A 32 -1.56 -14.13 12.84
N ASP A 33 -0.51 -14.28 13.65
CA ASP A 33 -0.48 -13.81 15.02
C ASP A 33 -0.62 -12.27 15.09
N LEU A 34 0.12 -11.54 14.24
CA LEU A 34 0.03 -10.09 14.16
C LEU A 34 -1.35 -9.61 13.70
N ALA A 35 -1.91 -10.24 12.67
CA ALA A 35 -3.25 -9.92 12.19
C ALA A 35 -4.30 -10.16 13.26
N TYR A 36 -4.19 -11.25 14.02
CA TYR A 36 -5.10 -11.57 15.12
C TYR A 36 -5.19 -10.45 16.16
N TYR A 37 -4.07 -9.83 16.53
CA TYR A 37 -4.03 -8.80 17.57
C TYR A 37 -4.15 -7.38 17.04
N MET A 38 -3.67 -7.08 15.85
CA MET A 38 -3.55 -5.71 15.33
C MET A 38 -4.60 -5.36 14.29
N VAL A 39 -4.91 -6.31 13.37
CA VAL A 39 -5.82 -6.07 12.24
C VAL A 39 -6.77 -7.29 12.08
N PRO A 40 -7.61 -7.58 13.08
CA PRO A 40 -8.40 -8.81 13.12
C PRO A 40 -9.41 -8.96 11.98
N LEU A 41 -9.72 -7.89 11.25
CA LEU A 41 -10.59 -7.94 10.07
C LEU A 41 -9.88 -8.46 8.81
N LYS A 42 -8.55 -8.51 8.80
CA LYS A 42 -7.76 -9.06 7.67
C LYS A 42 -7.51 -10.55 7.90
N GLU A 43 -8.12 -11.36 7.04
CA GLU A 43 -7.92 -12.81 7.04
C GLU A 43 -6.87 -13.18 6.01
N PHE A 44 -5.78 -13.85 6.43
CA PHE A 44 -4.78 -14.42 5.53
C PHE A 44 -5.17 -15.83 5.08
N TYR A 45 -5.86 -16.56 5.94
CA TYR A 45 -6.36 -17.91 5.64
C TYR A 45 -7.86 -17.99 5.85
N PRO A 46 -8.60 -18.64 4.94
CA PRO A 46 -10.03 -18.87 5.12
C PRO A 46 -10.24 -19.76 6.36
N SER A 47 -10.92 -19.21 7.36
CA SER A 47 -11.36 -19.99 8.52
C SER A 47 -12.55 -20.89 8.15
N ALA A 48 -12.71 -21.97 8.88
CA ALA A 48 -13.88 -22.85 8.74
C ALA A 48 -15.16 -22.07 9.08
N ALA A 49 -16.24 -22.33 8.35
CA ALA A 49 -17.53 -21.69 8.62
C ALA A 49 -17.99 -21.99 10.05
N GLY A 50 -18.25 -20.93 10.83
CA GLY A 50 -18.70 -21.06 12.23
C GLY A 50 -17.57 -21.16 13.27
N GLU A 51 -16.31 -21.07 12.86
CA GLU A 51 -15.18 -21.00 13.78
C GLU A 51 -15.19 -19.66 14.54
N ARG A 52 -15.06 -19.76 15.88
CA ARG A 52 -14.92 -18.55 16.72
C ARG A 52 -13.50 -18.03 16.61
N LYS A 53 -13.32 -16.93 15.88
CA LYS A 53 -12.11 -16.12 15.94
C LYS A 53 -12.15 -15.24 17.20
N TYR A 54 -11.05 -14.79 17.66
CA TYR A 54 -10.96 -13.80 18.74
C TYR A 54 -11.32 -14.28 20.17
N THR A 55 -11.27 -15.57 20.44
CA THR A 55 -11.53 -16.12 21.78
C THR A 55 -10.52 -15.64 22.83
N HIS A 56 -9.34 -15.22 22.41
CA HIS A 56 -8.25 -14.77 23.30
C HIS A 56 -7.94 -13.28 23.19
N LEU A 57 -8.74 -12.51 22.44
CA LEU A 57 -8.59 -11.08 22.37
C LEU A 57 -9.22 -10.43 23.59
N LEU A 58 -8.39 -10.14 24.62
CA LEU A 58 -8.82 -9.59 25.90
C LEU A 58 -8.73 -8.06 25.92
N ASP A 59 -7.93 -7.46 25.03
CA ASP A 59 -7.64 -6.03 25.00
C ASP A 59 -7.54 -5.54 23.55
N THR A 60 -8.04 -4.33 23.31
CA THR A 60 -8.04 -3.66 21.99
C THR A 60 -6.91 -2.65 21.84
N THR A 61 -5.98 -2.56 22.79
CA THR A 61 -4.88 -1.58 22.79
C THR A 61 -4.01 -1.69 21.55
N ALA A 62 -3.71 -2.91 21.10
CA ALA A 62 -2.89 -3.13 19.90
C ALA A 62 -3.58 -2.62 18.63
N MET A 63 -4.88 -2.90 18.48
CA MET A 63 -5.70 -2.41 17.35
C MET A 63 -5.75 -0.89 17.33
N THR A 64 -6.11 -0.28 18.46
CA THR A 64 -6.22 1.19 18.58
C THR A 64 -4.89 1.88 18.32
N SER A 65 -3.78 1.30 18.80
CA SER A 65 -2.44 1.84 18.57
C SER A 65 -2.04 1.74 17.09
N CYS A 66 -2.39 0.65 16.42
CA CYS A 66 -2.15 0.47 14.99
C CYS A 66 -2.94 1.48 14.15
N GLU A 67 -4.22 1.66 14.44
CA GLU A 67 -5.07 2.65 13.77
C GLU A 67 -4.59 4.08 14.00
N LEU A 68 -4.20 4.42 15.23
CA LEU A 68 -3.66 5.73 15.56
C LEU A 68 -2.36 6.02 14.78
N LEU A 69 -1.47 5.03 14.69
CA LEU A 69 -0.23 5.15 13.91
C LEU A 69 -0.52 5.28 12.41
N ALA A 70 -1.43 4.48 11.87
CA ALA A 70 -1.83 4.56 10.46
C ALA A 70 -2.45 5.92 10.13
N GLY A 71 -3.33 6.44 10.99
CA GLY A 71 -3.91 7.77 10.85
C GLY A 71 -2.87 8.89 10.94
N ALA A 72 -1.87 8.76 11.80
CA ALA A 72 -0.76 9.69 11.90
C ALA A 72 0.09 9.68 10.61
N LEU A 73 0.44 8.49 10.08
CA LEU A 73 1.16 8.36 8.81
C LEU A 73 0.37 8.96 7.65
N HIS A 74 -0.94 8.68 7.58
CA HIS A 74 -1.81 9.25 6.56
C HIS A 74 -1.82 10.79 6.62
N SER A 75 -1.99 11.37 7.80
CA SER A 75 -2.03 12.83 7.96
C SER A 75 -0.70 13.51 7.65
N MET A 76 0.42 12.83 7.88
CA MET A 76 1.77 13.39 7.67
C MET A 76 2.30 13.17 6.25
N LEU A 77 2.03 12.03 5.62
CA LEU A 77 2.62 11.64 4.34
C LEU A 77 1.71 11.86 3.13
N SER A 78 0.39 11.72 3.30
CA SER A 78 -0.59 11.80 2.21
C SER A 78 -1.80 12.65 2.59
N ASN A 79 -1.55 13.81 3.20
CA ASN A 79 -2.60 14.73 3.61
C ASN A 79 -3.40 15.24 2.39
N PRO A 80 -4.72 15.01 2.31
CA PRO A 80 -5.54 15.47 1.20
C PRO A 80 -5.65 17.00 1.08
N ALA A 81 -5.40 17.72 2.18
CA ALA A 81 -5.48 19.19 2.20
C ALA A 81 -4.27 19.89 1.61
N GLY A 82 -3.18 19.17 1.32
CA GLY A 82 -1.95 19.74 0.79
C GLY A 82 -1.32 18.89 -0.31
N TYR A 83 -0.40 19.49 -1.06
CA TYR A 83 0.40 18.72 -2.02
C TYR A 83 1.43 17.89 -1.26
N PHE A 84 1.35 16.56 -1.36
CA PHE A 84 2.25 15.63 -0.67
C PHE A 84 3.36 15.09 -1.58
N PHE A 85 3.40 15.49 -2.85
CA PHE A 85 4.47 15.15 -3.78
C PHE A 85 4.78 16.30 -4.72
N ASN A 86 5.99 16.30 -5.29
CA ASN A 86 6.43 17.21 -6.33
C ASN A 86 7.05 16.42 -7.49
N LEU A 87 6.97 16.99 -8.69
CA LEU A 87 7.61 16.46 -9.88
C LEU A 87 8.90 17.21 -10.18
N THR A 88 9.92 16.48 -10.58
CA THR A 88 11.20 17.00 -11.07
C THR A 88 11.57 16.30 -12.36
N THR A 89 12.32 16.97 -13.24
CA THR A 89 12.82 16.38 -14.49
C THR A 89 14.03 15.48 -14.25
N GLY A 90 14.59 15.46 -13.04
CA GLY A 90 15.88 14.80 -12.75
C GLY A 90 17.10 15.56 -13.26
N ASN A 91 16.90 16.68 -13.96
CA ASN A 91 17.98 17.54 -14.44
C ASN A 91 17.90 18.90 -13.76
N TYR A 92 18.81 19.16 -12.82
CA TYR A 92 18.86 20.40 -12.05
C TYR A 92 18.80 21.68 -12.91
N LYS A 93 19.48 21.71 -14.06
CA LYS A 93 19.48 22.90 -14.95
C LYS A 93 18.12 23.16 -15.61
N LEU A 94 17.35 22.11 -15.88
CA LEU A 94 15.99 22.23 -16.42
C LEU A 94 15.02 22.68 -15.32
N ASP A 95 15.16 22.13 -14.13
CA ASP A 95 14.28 22.43 -12.97
C ASP A 95 14.44 23.88 -12.50
N GLN A 96 15.55 24.54 -12.81
CA GLN A 96 15.77 25.97 -12.53
C GLN A 96 15.10 26.91 -13.53
N ARG A 97 14.61 26.41 -14.66
CA ARG A 97 13.88 27.26 -15.64
C ARG A 97 12.46 27.50 -15.15
N ASP A 98 12.06 28.76 -15.08
CA ASP A 98 10.73 29.15 -14.61
C ASP A 98 9.59 28.49 -15.41
N SER A 99 9.74 28.38 -16.74
CA SER A 99 8.74 27.75 -17.60
C SER A 99 8.55 26.26 -17.29
N VAL A 100 9.63 25.55 -16.99
CA VAL A 100 9.58 24.12 -16.63
C VAL A 100 8.94 23.95 -15.24
N ARG A 101 9.34 24.80 -14.30
CA ARG A 101 8.80 24.80 -12.94
C ARG A 101 7.29 25.05 -12.93
N LEU A 102 6.82 26.06 -13.65
CA LEU A 102 5.39 26.37 -13.76
C LEU A 102 4.61 25.23 -14.41
N TYR A 103 5.16 24.62 -15.48
CA TYR A 103 4.55 23.47 -16.12
C TYR A 103 4.42 22.28 -15.14
N LEU A 104 5.49 21.93 -14.42
CA LEU A 104 5.48 20.83 -13.46
C LEU A 104 4.51 21.11 -12.30
N GLN A 105 4.41 22.34 -11.82
CA GLN A 105 3.43 22.72 -10.80
C GLN A 105 1.99 22.52 -11.28
N GLU A 106 1.68 22.88 -12.52
CA GLU A 106 0.35 22.67 -13.09
C GLU A 106 0.05 21.16 -13.25
N VAL A 107 1.02 20.36 -13.69
CA VAL A 107 0.87 18.91 -13.75
C VAL A 107 0.63 18.30 -12.36
N VAL A 108 1.38 18.74 -11.33
CA VAL A 108 1.16 18.31 -9.95
C VAL A 108 -0.25 18.65 -9.48
N ARG A 109 -0.75 19.85 -9.78
CA ARG A 109 -2.12 20.24 -9.45
C ARG A 109 -3.16 19.32 -10.07
N ILE A 110 -3.04 19.04 -11.37
CA ILE A 110 -3.96 18.15 -12.09
C ILE A 110 -3.92 16.72 -11.51
N LEU A 111 -2.71 16.20 -11.27
CA LEU A 111 -2.56 14.87 -10.69
C LEU A 111 -3.17 14.78 -9.28
N HIS A 112 -2.99 15.82 -8.47
CA HIS A 112 -3.56 15.88 -7.13
C HIS A 112 -5.09 15.92 -7.17
N ASP A 113 -5.67 16.67 -8.10
CA ASP A 113 -7.13 16.71 -8.32
C ASP A 113 -7.67 15.34 -8.72
N ILE A 114 -6.99 14.61 -9.62
CA ILE A 114 -7.35 13.25 -10.04
C ILE A 114 -7.27 12.28 -8.86
N ILE A 115 -6.19 12.30 -8.09
CA ILE A 115 -5.99 11.44 -6.91
C ILE A 115 -7.07 11.71 -5.87
N ASN A 116 -7.39 12.96 -5.58
CA ASN A 116 -8.40 13.30 -4.59
C ASN A 116 -9.84 13.00 -5.04
N SER A 117 -10.09 12.94 -6.35
CA SER A 117 -11.39 12.53 -6.89
C SER A 117 -11.59 11.00 -6.92
N SER A 118 -10.51 10.24 -6.73
CA SER A 118 -10.51 8.78 -6.72
C SER A 118 -10.75 8.19 -5.33
N ASN A 119 -10.68 6.86 -5.20
CA ASN A 119 -10.73 6.15 -3.91
C ASN A 119 -9.38 6.15 -3.14
N PHE A 120 -8.39 6.90 -3.59
CA PHE A 120 -7.01 6.91 -3.05
C PHE A 120 -6.97 7.06 -1.53
N GLN A 121 -7.73 8.00 -0.96
CA GLN A 121 -7.68 8.31 0.47
C GLN A 121 -8.10 7.12 1.34
N THR A 122 -9.06 6.33 0.88
CA THR A 122 -9.51 5.11 1.57
C THR A 122 -8.46 4.01 1.45
N GLU A 123 -7.98 3.76 0.24
CA GLU A 123 -7.03 2.67 -0.03
C GLU A 123 -5.65 2.92 0.59
N VAL A 124 -5.19 4.17 0.60
CA VAL A 124 -3.91 4.52 1.23
C VAL A 124 -3.97 4.36 2.76
N HIS A 125 -5.12 4.64 3.39
CA HIS A 125 -5.30 4.38 4.81
C HIS A 125 -5.21 2.89 5.13
N GLU A 126 -5.87 2.03 4.34
CA GLU A 126 -5.77 0.57 4.44
C GLU A 126 -4.36 0.06 4.19
N MET A 127 -3.63 0.70 3.26
CA MET A 127 -2.22 0.44 3.02
C MET A 127 -1.38 0.74 4.26
N TYR A 128 -1.58 1.90 4.92
CA TYR A 128 -0.86 2.24 6.14
C TYR A 128 -1.20 1.30 7.29
N LEU A 129 -2.45 0.90 7.47
CA LEU A 129 -2.83 -0.12 8.45
C LEU A 129 -2.06 -1.43 8.22
N SER A 130 -1.95 -1.85 6.96
CA SER A 130 -1.19 -3.06 6.60
C SER A 130 0.30 -2.91 6.89
N ILE A 131 0.89 -1.76 6.58
CA ILE A 131 2.31 -1.48 6.88
C ILE A 131 2.56 -1.45 8.38
N CYS A 132 1.69 -0.80 9.16
CA CYS A 132 1.83 -0.72 10.62
C CYS A 132 1.67 -2.08 11.29
N GLY A 133 0.70 -2.89 10.85
CA GLY A 133 0.41 -4.19 11.44
C GLY A 133 1.33 -5.32 10.97
N LEU A 134 1.65 -5.36 9.68
CA LEU A 134 2.30 -6.50 9.03
C LEU A 134 3.69 -6.19 8.46
N GLY A 135 4.07 -4.91 8.41
CA GLY A 135 5.36 -4.45 7.88
C GLY A 135 5.43 -4.39 6.35
N ASN A 136 4.38 -4.81 5.64
CA ASN A 136 4.31 -4.74 4.17
C ASN A 136 2.91 -4.45 3.69
N SER A 137 2.80 -3.91 2.48
CA SER A 137 1.54 -3.68 1.80
C SER A 137 1.73 -3.70 0.29
N CYS A 138 0.64 -3.90 -0.43
CA CYS A 138 0.60 -3.83 -1.88
C CYS A 138 -0.66 -3.04 -2.29
N MET A 139 -0.48 -2.08 -3.19
CA MET A 139 -1.56 -1.30 -3.77
C MET A 139 -1.53 -1.49 -5.28
N LEU A 140 -2.66 -1.81 -5.87
CA LEU A 140 -2.83 -1.85 -7.32
C LEU A 140 -3.32 -0.48 -7.78
N ILE A 141 -2.76 0.01 -8.86
CA ILE A 141 -3.24 1.22 -9.55
C ILE A 141 -3.76 0.77 -10.90
N ASP A 142 -5.02 1.06 -11.17
CA ASP A 142 -5.70 0.67 -12.40
C ASP A 142 -6.48 1.86 -12.99
N GLU A 143 -6.90 1.75 -14.23
CA GLU A 143 -7.72 2.74 -14.92
C GLU A 143 -9.08 2.13 -15.23
N ASP A 144 -10.15 2.81 -14.81
CA ASP A 144 -11.53 2.44 -15.07
C ASP A 144 -12.20 3.52 -15.95
N GLU A 145 -13.38 3.24 -16.49
CA GLU A 145 -14.19 4.19 -17.31
C GLU A 145 -14.42 5.53 -16.60
N ASN A 146 -14.36 5.53 -15.25
CA ASN A 146 -14.58 6.72 -14.41
C ASN A 146 -13.27 7.42 -13.98
N GLY A 147 -12.10 6.92 -14.38
CA GLY A 147 -10.79 7.49 -14.05
C GLY A 147 -9.84 6.51 -13.35
N VAL A 148 -8.92 7.06 -12.54
CA VAL A 148 -7.92 6.26 -11.82
C VAL A 148 -8.54 5.63 -10.56
N ARG A 149 -8.26 4.34 -10.35
CA ARG A 149 -8.67 3.57 -9.17
C ARG A 149 -7.46 2.94 -8.50
N PHE A 150 -7.47 2.93 -7.18
CA PHE A 150 -6.44 2.38 -6.32
C PHE A 150 -6.93 1.13 -5.58
#